data_800b66a6e58179394ada154d65e2c139
#
_entry.id   800b66a6e58179394ada154d65e2c139
#
_cell.length_a   1.000
_cell.length_b   1.000
_cell.length_c   1.000
_cell.angle_alpha   90.00
_cell.angle_beta   90.00
_cell.angle_gamma   90.00
#
_symmetry.space_group_name_H-M   'P 1'
#
loop_
_entity.id
_entity.type
_entity.pdbx_description
1 polymer ?
#
loop_
_entity_poly.entity_id
_entity_poly.type
_entity_poly.pdbx_seq_one_letter_code
_entity_poly.pdbx_strand_id
1 'polypeptide(L)'
;MKYSTQRHFSLSTFIVALVLLLGFSAGAIAQNTPARTPTETVREFYRLMRERKFAEAFALTIYKPAIEGLSAAEVDELRPDFDRMSSAIPERVEVSGEQISGDVATVFVKIAGAEKDAEPEPVALMREAGAWIVGDLENQQIVKKAGKQFFFEARIQTHHNEVQAMLQRISIAQLAYASQHNNSYADLPALIAAGLVTKDIETTDIIGYRFHLTLARDTKSWTAGAEPVRYGRTGRLSFFLDQTGIRSADVGGKPLILPAEK
;
A
#
# COMPACT_ATOMS: atom_id res chain seq x y z
N MET A 1 38.03 47.11 -71.82
CA MET A 1 36.93 48.06 -71.96
C MET A 1 36.21 48.09 -70.61
N LYS A 2 36.50 49.09 -69.76
CA LYS A 2 35.63 50.28 -69.53
C LYS A 2 34.29 49.85 -68.89
N TYR A 3 33.82 50.33 -67.78
CA TYR A 3 33.98 51.49 -66.86
C TYR A 3 33.45 51.02 -65.49
N SER A 4 34.04 51.19 -64.33
CA SER A 4 34.01 52.40 -63.47
C SER A 4 32.63 53.02 -63.28
N THR A 5 32.11 52.92 -62.06
CA THR A 5 31.57 54.10 -61.39
C THR A 5 31.39 53.84 -59.87
N GLN A 6 32.20 54.59 -59.13
CA GLN A 6 31.95 54.91 -57.72
C GLN A 6 30.74 55.81 -57.59
N ARG A 7 30.09 55.80 -56.45
CA ARG A 7 29.50 56.95 -55.72
C ARG A 7 29.01 56.52 -54.37
N HIS A 8 29.62 56.99 -53.45
CA HIS A 8 29.52 58.12 -52.52
C HIS A 8 28.64 57.86 -51.30
N PHE A 9 29.35 57.88 -50.20
CA PHE A 9 29.07 58.39 -48.85
C PHE A 9 27.78 59.19 -48.69
N SER A 10 26.99 58.79 -47.69
CA SER A 10 26.27 59.75 -46.87
C SER A 10 26.31 59.31 -45.41
N LEU A 11 27.05 60.14 -44.74
CA LEU A 11 27.15 60.13 -43.25
C LEU A 11 25.92 60.85 -42.74
N SER A 12 25.12 60.21 -41.95
CA SER A 12 24.12 60.90 -41.14
C SER A 12 23.84 60.15 -39.84
N THR A 13 24.40 60.69 -38.84
CA THR A 13 23.88 60.98 -37.52
C THR A 13 23.59 59.77 -36.60
N PHE A 14 24.58 59.54 -35.79
CA PHE A 14 24.48 58.86 -34.50
C PHE A 14 23.38 59.48 -33.61
N ILE A 15 22.37 58.72 -33.25
CA ILE A 15 21.62 58.93 -32.02
C ILE A 15 21.82 57.65 -31.17
N VAL A 16 22.74 57.79 -30.24
CA VAL A 16 22.93 56.83 -29.15
C VAL A 16 21.75 57.01 -28.19
N ALA A 17 20.70 56.18 -28.34
CA ALA A 17 19.69 55.96 -27.29
C ALA A 17 20.22 54.92 -26.34
N LEU A 18 20.91 55.34 -25.30
CA LEU A 18 21.25 54.53 -24.15
C LEU A 18 19.95 54.22 -23.39
N VAL A 19 19.28 53.14 -23.77
CA VAL A 19 18.18 52.57 -22.96
C VAL A 19 18.82 51.88 -21.76
N LEU A 20 18.84 52.54 -20.64
CA LEU A 20 19.07 51.96 -19.33
C LEU A 20 17.92 50.96 -19.06
N LEU A 21 18.13 49.72 -19.43
CA LEU A 21 17.37 48.56 -18.93
C LEU A 21 17.71 48.42 -17.46
N LEU A 22 16.96 49.11 -16.60
CA LEU A 22 16.82 48.75 -15.20
C LEU A 22 16.19 47.37 -15.18
N GLY A 23 17.04 46.33 -15.10
CA GLY A 23 16.65 44.99 -14.80
C GLY A 23 15.99 44.97 -13.43
N PHE A 24 14.67 45.02 -13.39
CA PHE A 24 13.91 44.52 -12.26
C PHE A 24 14.18 43.03 -12.18
N SER A 25 15.22 42.68 -11.45
CA SER A 25 15.31 41.33 -10.89
C SER A 25 14.11 41.21 -9.96
N ALA A 26 13.00 40.71 -10.47
CA ALA A 26 11.96 40.15 -9.64
C ALA A 26 12.60 38.96 -8.90
N GLY A 27 13.22 39.27 -7.77
CA GLY A 27 13.57 38.28 -6.80
C GLY A 27 12.27 37.49 -6.50
N ALA A 28 12.18 36.27 -7.00
CA ALA A 28 11.19 35.34 -6.53
C ALA A 28 11.42 35.26 -5.02
N ILE A 29 10.60 35.97 -4.26
CA ILE A 29 10.48 35.77 -2.83
C ILE A 29 9.92 34.33 -2.77
N ALA A 30 10.82 33.36 -2.62
CA ALA A 30 10.42 32.04 -2.21
C ALA A 30 9.64 32.28 -0.91
N GLN A 31 8.31 32.16 -1.01
CA GLN A 31 7.46 32.17 0.16
C GLN A 31 7.93 31.00 0.99
N ASN A 32 8.71 31.32 2.02
CA ASN A 32 9.14 30.37 3.01
C ASN A 32 7.88 30.01 3.80
N THR A 33 7.07 29.10 3.23
CA THR A 33 5.95 28.52 3.97
C THR A 33 6.59 27.85 5.18
N PRO A 34 6.26 28.26 6.42
CA PRO A 34 6.88 27.68 7.59
C PRO A 34 6.68 26.17 7.54
N ALA A 35 7.76 25.43 7.83
CA ALA A 35 7.70 23.98 7.87
C ALA A 35 6.60 23.56 8.84
N ARG A 36 5.75 22.62 8.42
CA ARG A 36 4.67 22.08 9.27
C ARG A 36 5.25 21.56 10.59
N THR A 37 4.51 21.74 11.67
CA THR A 37 4.76 21.07 12.95
C THR A 37 4.47 19.57 12.83
N PRO A 38 4.93 18.72 13.78
CA PRO A 38 4.56 17.30 13.82
C PRO A 38 3.05 17.08 13.80
N THR A 39 2.32 17.81 14.64
CA THR A 39 0.86 17.76 14.71
C THR A 39 0.20 18.14 13.39
N GLU A 40 0.65 19.20 12.73
CA GLU A 40 0.12 19.61 11.41
C GLU A 40 0.41 18.57 10.34
N THR A 41 1.59 17.94 10.37
CA THR A 41 1.96 16.86 9.44
C THR A 41 1.03 15.65 9.61
N VAL A 42 0.75 15.22 10.84
CA VAL A 42 -0.16 14.10 11.12
C VAL A 42 -1.59 14.43 10.68
N ARG A 43 -2.09 15.63 11.00
CA ARG A 43 -3.44 16.06 10.56
C ARG A 43 -3.56 16.08 9.05
N GLU A 44 -2.56 16.59 8.36
CA GLU A 44 -2.54 16.66 6.91
C GLU A 44 -2.46 15.28 6.28
N PHE A 45 -1.64 14.38 6.80
CA PHE A 45 -1.58 12.98 6.36
C PHE A 45 -2.96 12.31 6.44
N TYR A 46 -3.62 12.37 7.58
CA TYR A 46 -4.95 11.77 7.73
C TYR A 46 -6.00 12.42 6.84
N ARG A 47 -5.94 13.75 6.65
CA ARG A 47 -6.83 14.46 5.72
C ARG A 47 -6.67 13.96 4.29
N LEU A 48 -5.43 13.90 3.80
CA LEU A 48 -5.11 13.44 2.45
C LEU A 48 -5.50 11.99 2.23
N MET A 49 -5.28 11.11 3.21
CA MET A 49 -5.71 9.72 3.15
C MET A 49 -7.25 9.61 3.01
N ARG A 50 -8.03 10.37 3.80
CA ARG A 50 -9.49 10.39 3.68
C ARG A 50 -9.97 10.92 2.33
N GLU A 51 -9.28 11.92 1.79
CA GLU A 51 -9.55 12.46 0.46
C GLU A 51 -9.07 11.56 -0.68
N ARG A 52 -8.48 10.39 -0.37
CA ARG A 52 -7.89 9.43 -1.33
C ARG A 52 -6.78 10.03 -2.21
N LYS A 53 -6.11 11.06 -1.70
CA LYS A 53 -4.92 11.69 -2.30
C LYS A 53 -3.67 10.93 -1.85
N PHE A 54 -3.59 9.65 -2.24
CA PHE A 54 -2.60 8.71 -1.70
C PHE A 54 -1.16 9.13 -1.97
N ALA A 55 -0.85 9.60 -3.20
CA ALA A 55 0.50 10.05 -3.52
C ALA A 55 0.93 11.23 -2.62
N GLU A 56 0.05 12.20 -2.40
CA GLU A 56 0.30 13.35 -1.53
C GLU A 56 0.39 12.94 -0.06
N ALA A 57 -0.47 12.02 0.39
CA ALA A 57 -0.44 11.50 1.74
C ALA A 57 0.88 10.77 2.04
N PHE A 58 1.26 9.81 1.18
CA PHE A 58 2.50 9.07 1.37
C PHE A 58 3.75 9.92 1.20
N ALA A 59 3.69 11.05 0.48
CA ALA A 59 4.79 12.02 0.41
C ALA A 59 5.10 12.67 1.76
N LEU A 60 4.17 12.64 2.72
CA LEU A 60 4.37 13.10 4.09
C LEU A 60 4.88 12.00 5.04
N THR A 61 5.29 10.86 4.51
CA THR A 61 5.68 9.70 5.30
C THR A 61 7.01 9.12 4.80
N ILE A 62 7.54 8.18 5.57
CA ILE A 62 8.68 7.36 5.14
C ILE A 62 8.42 6.56 3.87
N TYR A 63 7.16 6.43 3.41
CA TYR A 63 6.77 5.70 2.19
C TYR A 63 6.94 6.52 0.91
N LYS A 64 7.35 7.77 1.01
CA LYS A 64 7.59 8.64 -0.16
C LYS A 64 8.42 7.97 -1.26
N PRO A 65 9.59 7.36 -1.00
CA PRO A 65 10.38 6.74 -2.07
C PRO A 65 9.69 5.52 -2.71
N ALA A 66 8.80 4.86 -1.99
CA ALA A 66 8.01 3.74 -2.53
C ALA A 66 6.91 4.22 -3.48
N ILE A 67 6.15 5.26 -3.08
CA ILE A 67 5.04 5.78 -3.91
C ILE A 67 5.56 6.52 -5.15
N GLU A 68 6.63 7.30 -5.03
CA GLU A 68 7.23 8.02 -6.16
C GLU A 68 7.86 7.08 -7.20
N GLY A 69 8.25 5.87 -6.80
CA GLY A 69 8.80 4.86 -7.70
C GLY A 69 7.75 4.10 -8.53
N LEU A 70 6.45 4.27 -8.23
CA LEU A 70 5.37 3.58 -8.94
C LEU A 70 4.99 4.31 -10.23
N SER A 71 4.68 3.54 -11.27
CA SER A 71 3.99 4.05 -12.44
C SER A 71 2.50 4.29 -12.14
N ALA A 72 1.82 5.08 -12.98
CA ALA A 72 0.38 5.32 -12.83
C ALA A 72 -0.43 4.00 -12.82
N ALA A 73 -0.07 3.04 -13.67
CA ALA A 73 -0.71 1.72 -13.70
C ALA A 73 -0.49 0.92 -12.41
N GLU A 74 0.70 1.01 -11.79
CA GLU A 74 0.99 0.36 -10.51
C GLU A 74 0.23 1.03 -9.36
N VAL A 75 0.07 2.34 -9.38
CA VAL A 75 -0.79 3.07 -8.41
C VAL A 75 -2.25 2.64 -8.55
N ASP A 76 -2.77 2.53 -9.77
CA ASP A 76 -4.13 2.06 -10.02
C ASP A 76 -4.32 0.60 -9.60
N GLU A 77 -3.32 -0.24 -9.82
CA GLU A 77 -3.32 -1.64 -9.35
C GLU A 77 -3.35 -1.73 -7.80
N LEU A 78 -2.68 -0.83 -7.09
CA LEU A 78 -2.64 -0.77 -5.63
C LEU A 78 -3.80 0.01 -5.01
N ARG A 79 -4.61 0.67 -5.82
CA ARG A 79 -5.73 1.51 -5.34
C ARG A 79 -6.68 0.78 -4.38
N PRO A 80 -7.10 -0.48 -4.61
CA PRO A 80 -7.95 -1.20 -3.65
C PRO A 80 -7.33 -1.35 -2.27
N ASP A 81 -5.99 -1.54 -2.18
CA ASP A 81 -5.29 -1.62 -0.89
C ASP A 81 -5.24 -0.27 -0.20
N PHE A 82 -4.95 0.79 -0.95
CA PHE A 82 -4.96 2.15 -0.42
C PHE A 82 -6.37 2.59 0.02
N ASP A 83 -7.41 2.22 -0.72
CA ASP A 83 -8.80 2.46 -0.35
C ASP A 83 -9.17 1.73 0.95
N ARG A 84 -8.71 0.49 1.12
CA ARG A 84 -8.91 -0.28 2.36
C ARG A 84 -8.21 0.41 3.55
N MET A 85 -6.96 0.86 3.38
CA MET A 85 -6.24 1.64 4.39
C MET A 85 -6.98 2.93 4.73
N SER A 86 -7.46 3.66 3.72
CA SER A 86 -8.23 4.90 3.91
C SER A 86 -9.54 4.65 4.67
N SER A 87 -10.23 3.56 4.37
CA SER A 87 -11.50 3.20 5.02
C SER A 87 -11.35 2.86 6.51
N ALA A 88 -10.15 2.45 6.93
CA ALA A 88 -9.83 2.21 8.34
C ALA A 88 -9.54 3.51 9.12
N ILE A 89 -9.38 4.65 8.43
CA ILE A 89 -9.10 5.93 9.08
C ILE A 89 -10.43 6.54 9.57
N PRO A 90 -10.53 6.89 10.86
CA PRO A 90 -11.73 7.48 11.40
C PRO A 90 -12.00 8.88 10.82
N GLU A 91 -13.29 9.27 10.77
CA GLU A 91 -13.67 10.59 10.27
C GLU A 91 -13.05 11.74 11.06
N ARG A 92 -12.86 11.54 12.35
CA ARG A 92 -12.23 12.52 13.23
C ARG A 92 -11.02 11.90 13.91
N VAL A 93 -9.90 12.56 13.72
CA VAL A 93 -8.64 12.28 14.41
C VAL A 93 -8.36 13.47 15.31
N GLU A 94 -8.42 13.25 16.61
CA GLU A 94 -8.13 14.29 17.61
C GLU A 94 -6.69 14.12 18.10
N VAL A 95 -5.90 15.19 18.02
CA VAL A 95 -4.57 15.21 18.60
C VAL A 95 -4.69 15.62 20.07
N SER A 96 -4.25 14.73 20.96
CA SER A 96 -4.26 14.94 22.40
C SER A 96 -2.96 15.55 22.95
N GLY A 97 -1.88 15.50 22.16
CA GLY A 97 -0.58 16.08 22.52
C GLY A 97 0.52 15.74 21.54
N GLU A 98 1.66 16.37 21.69
CA GLU A 98 2.90 16.04 20.98
C GLU A 98 4.10 16.11 21.90
N GLN A 99 5.10 15.29 21.63
CA GLN A 99 6.40 15.32 22.28
C GLN A 99 7.49 15.39 21.21
N ILE A 100 8.39 16.37 21.34
CA ILE A 100 9.49 16.58 20.37
C ILE A 100 10.81 16.41 21.13
N SER A 101 11.73 15.62 20.54
CA SER A 101 13.08 15.42 21.03
C SER A 101 14.06 15.46 19.86
N GLY A 102 14.67 16.63 19.63
CA GLY A 102 15.57 16.84 18.49
C GLY A 102 14.87 16.63 17.14
N ASP A 103 15.32 15.64 16.39
CA ASP A 103 14.80 15.30 15.07
C ASP A 103 13.76 14.17 15.08
N VAL A 104 13.25 13.78 16.25
CA VAL A 104 12.15 12.83 16.39
C VAL A 104 11.00 13.46 17.17
N ALA A 105 9.78 13.04 16.84
CA ALA A 105 8.59 13.46 17.55
C ALA A 105 7.59 12.32 17.65
N THR A 106 6.72 12.41 18.66
CA THR A 106 5.55 11.54 18.80
C THR A 106 4.33 12.42 18.94
N VAL A 107 3.33 12.19 18.10
CA VAL A 107 2.02 12.84 18.18
C VAL A 107 1.02 11.81 18.69
N PHE A 108 0.31 12.14 19.74
CA PHE A 108 -0.69 11.28 20.34
C PHE A 108 -2.07 11.59 19.74
N VAL A 109 -2.67 10.58 19.11
CA VAL A 109 -3.97 10.72 18.44
C VAL A 109 -5.04 9.90 19.13
N LYS A 110 -6.23 10.47 19.28
CA LYS A 110 -7.42 9.75 19.71
C LYS A 110 -8.30 9.46 18.50
N ILE A 111 -8.72 8.22 18.38
CA ILE A 111 -9.61 7.76 17.33
C ILE A 111 -11.05 7.97 17.82
N ALA A 112 -11.82 8.79 17.14
CA ALA A 112 -13.22 8.99 17.46
C ALA A 112 -14.02 7.69 17.25
N GLY A 113 -14.76 7.27 18.28
CA GLY A 113 -15.52 6.01 18.26
C GLY A 113 -14.81 4.85 19.00
N ALA A 114 -13.56 5.02 19.38
CA ALA A 114 -12.96 4.14 20.39
C ALA A 114 -13.69 4.28 21.74
N GLU A 115 -13.56 3.29 22.61
CA GLU A 115 -14.11 3.36 23.97
C GLU A 115 -13.69 4.68 24.64
N LYS A 116 -14.58 5.23 25.46
CA LYS A 116 -14.42 6.56 26.06
C LYS A 116 -13.12 6.76 26.81
N ASP A 117 -12.52 5.64 27.26
CA ASP A 117 -11.25 5.56 28.02
C ASP A 117 -10.09 4.99 27.18
N ALA A 118 -10.22 4.87 25.85
CA ALA A 118 -9.15 4.40 25.01
C ALA A 118 -7.94 5.33 25.09
N GLU A 119 -6.77 4.75 25.33
CA GLU A 119 -5.52 5.50 25.33
C GLU A 119 -5.21 6.08 23.95
N PRO A 120 -4.61 7.27 23.88
CA PRO A 120 -4.19 7.84 22.60
C PRO A 120 -3.11 6.97 21.92
N GLU A 121 -3.27 6.73 20.64
CA GLU A 121 -2.28 6.02 19.84
C GLU A 121 -1.09 6.92 19.51
N PRO A 122 0.15 6.47 19.71
CA PRO A 122 1.34 7.23 19.36
C PRO A 122 1.63 7.12 17.85
N VAL A 123 1.79 8.27 17.20
CA VAL A 123 2.27 8.38 15.83
C VAL A 123 3.69 8.92 15.84
N ALA A 124 4.65 8.10 15.43
CA ALA A 124 6.04 8.50 15.35
C ALA A 124 6.30 9.38 14.13
N LEU A 125 7.15 10.40 14.30
CA LEU A 125 7.65 11.24 13.22
C LEU A 125 9.16 11.42 13.35
N MET A 126 9.78 11.66 12.22
CA MET A 126 11.18 12.07 12.14
C MET A 126 11.33 13.27 11.23
N ARG A 127 12.45 13.99 11.38
CA ARG A 127 12.78 15.11 10.50
C ARG A 127 13.67 14.63 9.36
N GLU A 128 13.27 14.91 8.13
CA GLU A 128 14.06 14.64 6.92
C GLU A 128 14.13 15.92 6.08
N ALA A 129 15.34 16.35 5.72
CA ALA A 129 15.58 17.59 4.95
C ALA A 129 14.85 18.83 5.53
N GLY A 130 14.75 18.93 6.88
CA GLY A 130 14.11 20.04 7.57
C GLY A 130 12.59 19.94 7.71
N ALA A 131 11.95 18.95 7.13
CA ALA A 131 10.50 18.71 7.23
C ALA A 131 10.20 17.51 8.15
N TRP A 132 9.06 17.57 8.85
CA TRP A 132 8.56 16.43 9.59
C TRP A 132 7.84 15.45 8.65
N ILE A 133 8.16 14.15 8.77
CA ILE A 133 7.52 13.06 8.06
C ILE A 133 7.06 11.99 9.05
N VAL A 134 5.93 11.35 8.75
CA VAL A 134 5.37 10.26 9.58
C VAL A 134 6.18 8.98 9.36
N GLY A 135 6.60 8.37 10.45
CA GLY A 135 7.38 7.14 10.52
C GLY A 135 8.66 7.31 11.30
N ASP A 136 9.44 6.25 11.38
CA ASP A 136 10.69 6.15 12.12
C ASP A 136 11.86 5.72 11.21
N LEU A 137 13.07 5.82 11.72
CA LEU A 137 14.30 5.54 10.95
C LEU A 137 14.44 4.08 10.56
N GLU A 138 14.04 3.15 11.42
CA GLU A 138 14.18 1.71 11.16
C GLU A 138 13.29 1.31 9.98
N ASN A 139 12.01 1.66 10.05
CA ASN A 139 11.04 1.41 8.99
C ASN A 139 11.39 2.17 7.69
N GLN A 140 11.94 3.39 7.80
CA GLN A 140 12.40 4.13 6.62
C GLN A 140 13.48 3.36 5.85
N GLN A 141 14.43 2.73 6.54
CA GLN A 141 15.48 1.93 5.88
C GLN A 141 14.90 0.73 5.12
N ILE A 142 13.90 0.07 5.70
CA ILE A 142 13.17 -1.02 5.04
C ILE A 142 12.48 -0.53 3.77
N VAL A 143 11.77 0.59 3.86
CA VAL A 143 11.07 1.19 2.71
C VAL A 143 12.06 1.62 1.63
N LYS A 144 13.15 2.29 1.99
CA LYS A 144 14.19 2.71 1.03
C LYS A 144 14.82 1.51 0.31
N LYS A 145 15.06 0.41 1.04
CA LYS A 145 15.62 -0.83 0.46
C LYS A 145 14.64 -1.51 -0.50
N ALA A 146 13.35 -1.56 -0.14
CA ALA A 146 12.31 -2.17 -0.95
C ALA A 146 11.92 -1.28 -2.16
N GLY A 147 12.03 0.04 -2.00
CA GLY A 147 11.63 1.01 -3.01
C GLY A 147 10.18 0.77 -3.49
N LYS A 148 9.95 0.83 -4.79
CA LYS A 148 8.61 0.64 -5.37
C LYS A 148 7.98 -0.74 -5.10
N GLN A 149 8.77 -1.74 -4.70
CA GLN A 149 8.22 -3.06 -4.37
C GLN A 149 7.56 -3.09 -2.99
N PHE A 150 7.79 -2.09 -2.13
CA PHE A 150 7.30 -2.08 -0.76
C PHE A 150 5.80 -2.38 -0.63
N PHE A 151 4.96 -1.68 -1.40
CA PHE A 151 3.51 -1.87 -1.34
C PHE A 151 3.06 -3.24 -1.87
N PHE A 152 3.73 -3.76 -2.90
CA PHE A 152 3.45 -5.11 -3.41
C PHE A 152 3.86 -6.19 -2.42
N GLU A 153 5.01 -6.03 -1.76
CA GLU A 153 5.45 -6.97 -0.71
C GLU A 153 4.49 -6.94 0.49
N ALA A 154 4.04 -5.76 0.91
CA ALA A 154 3.06 -5.61 1.98
C ALA A 154 1.73 -6.29 1.61
N ARG A 155 1.23 -6.07 0.39
CA ARG A 155 0.04 -6.76 -0.14
C ARG A 155 0.22 -8.28 -0.09
N ILE A 156 1.35 -8.80 -0.63
CA ILE A 156 1.64 -10.23 -0.67
C ILE A 156 1.61 -10.81 0.74
N GLN A 157 2.22 -10.15 1.72
CA GLN A 157 2.22 -10.61 3.09
C GLN A 157 0.81 -10.61 3.71
N THR A 158 0.02 -9.57 3.46
CA THR A 158 -1.38 -9.50 3.91
C THR A 158 -2.20 -10.65 3.33
N HIS A 159 -2.09 -10.88 2.01
CA HIS A 159 -2.81 -11.97 1.37
C HIS A 159 -2.38 -13.34 1.88
N HIS A 160 -1.08 -13.58 2.16
CA HIS A 160 -0.63 -14.82 2.77
C HIS A 160 -1.32 -15.09 4.11
N ASN A 161 -1.43 -14.08 4.97
CA ASN A 161 -2.11 -14.19 6.26
C ASN A 161 -3.61 -14.44 6.10
N GLU A 162 -4.26 -13.76 5.16
CA GLU A 162 -5.67 -13.93 4.86
C GLU A 162 -5.98 -15.34 4.32
N VAL A 163 -5.11 -15.88 3.42
CA VAL A 163 -5.23 -17.24 2.91
C VAL A 163 -5.09 -18.27 4.03
N GLN A 164 -4.11 -18.11 4.92
CA GLN A 164 -3.96 -19.01 6.07
C GLN A 164 -5.20 -18.99 6.96
N ALA A 165 -5.74 -17.82 7.26
CA ALA A 165 -6.97 -17.69 8.05
C ALA A 165 -8.17 -18.32 7.35
N MET A 166 -8.29 -18.22 6.01
CA MET A 166 -9.35 -18.84 5.23
C MET A 166 -9.22 -20.37 5.24
N LEU A 167 -8.02 -20.90 5.04
CA LEU A 167 -7.77 -22.35 5.11
C LEU A 167 -8.05 -22.92 6.50
N GLN A 168 -7.73 -22.19 7.58
CA GLN A 168 -8.13 -22.56 8.94
C GLN A 168 -9.64 -22.62 9.10
N ARG A 169 -10.39 -21.65 8.54
CA ARG A 169 -11.87 -21.68 8.53
C ARG A 169 -12.40 -22.91 7.80
N ILE A 170 -11.83 -23.29 6.65
CA ILE A 170 -12.19 -24.51 5.93
C ILE A 170 -11.98 -25.74 6.82
N SER A 171 -10.85 -25.84 7.52
CA SER A 171 -10.55 -26.95 8.42
C SER A 171 -11.61 -27.08 9.53
N ILE A 172 -11.96 -25.95 10.17
CA ILE A 172 -13.00 -25.91 11.21
C ILE A 172 -14.37 -26.29 10.63
N ALA A 173 -14.70 -25.78 9.45
CA ALA A 173 -15.96 -26.10 8.77
C ALA A 173 -16.09 -27.58 8.44
N GLN A 174 -15.01 -28.21 7.99
CA GLN A 174 -14.99 -29.66 7.74
C GLN A 174 -15.24 -30.47 9.00
N LEU A 175 -14.61 -30.10 10.12
CA LEU A 175 -14.85 -30.75 11.40
C LEU A 175 -16.30 -30.59 11.88
N ALA A 176 -16.84 -29.38 11.75
CA ALA A 176 -18.23 -29.10 12.12
C ALA A 176 -19.22 -29.88 11.25
N TYR A 177 -18.97 -29.97 9.95
CA TYR A 177 -19.81 -30.76 9.03
C TYR A 177 -19.74 -32.23 9.35
N ALA A 178 -18.55 -32.80 9.53
CA ALA A 178 -18.35 -34.22 9.80
C ALA A 178 -19.01 -34.67 11.11
N SER A 179 -19.02 -33.82 12.15
CA SER A 179 -19.68 -34.10 13.42
C SER A 179 -21.18 -34.31 13.29
N GLN A 180 -21.82 -33.73 12.27
CA GLN A 180 -23.25 -33.80 12.01
C GLN A 180 -23.63 -34.82 10.91
N HIS A 181 -22.64 -35.36 10.18
CA HIS A 181 -22.84 -36.20 8.99
C HIS A 181 -22.09 -37.53 9.03
N ASN A 182 -22.13 -38.24 10.16
CA ASN A 182 -21.53 -39.56 10.34
C ASN A 182 -20.02 -39.59 9.96
N ASN A 183 -19.24 -38.60 10.39
CA ASN A 183 -17.83 -38.43 10.06
C ASN A 183 -17.56 -38.39 8.55
N SER A 184 -18.49 -37.84 7.79
CA SER A 184 -18.30 -37.55 6.36
C SER A 184 -18.01 -36.08 6.14
N TYR A 185 -17.00 -35.79 5.35
CA TYR A 185 -16.61 -34.44 4.95
C TYR A 185 -17.40 -33.96 3.73
N ALA A 186 -17.33 -32.67 3.43
CA ALA A 186 -18.08 -32.03 2.35
C ALA A 186 -17.18 -31.36 1.32
N ASP A 187 -17.70 -31.18 0.11
CA ASP A 187 -17.10 -30.29 -0.86
C ASP A 187 -17.39 -28.81 -0.53
N LEU A 188 -16.75 -27.90 -1.24
CA LEU A 188 -16.89 -26.47 -0.96
C LEU A 188 -18.33 -25.95 -1.14
N PRO A 189 -19.08 -26.33 -2.20
CA PRO A 189 -20.48 -25.96 -2.33
C PRO A 189 -21.36 -26.40 -1.16
N ALA A 190 -21.16 -27.62 -0.64
CA ALA A 190 -21.93 -28.13 0.49
C ALA A 190 -21.59 -27.40 1.79
N LEU A 191 -20.32 -27.03 2.03
CA LEU A 191 -19.93 -26.21 3.17
C LEU A 191 -20.55 -24.82 3.11
N ILE A 192 -20.61 -24.21 1.93
CA ILE A 192 -21.25 -22.90 1.70
C ILE A 192 -22.77 -23.02 1.95
N ALA A 193 -23.42 -24.04 1.39
CA ALA A 193 -24.85 -24.29 1.55
C ALA A 193 -25.23 -24.52 3.03
N ALA A 194 -24.34 -25.15 3.80
CA ALA A 194 -24.49 -25.34 5.24
C ALA A 194 -24.19 -24.08 6.07
N GLY A 195 -23.77 -22.97 5.45
CA GLY A 195 -23.39 -21.74 6.12
C GLY A 195 -22.11 -21.83 6.94
N LEU A 196 -21.29 -22.85 6.73
CA LEU A 196 -20.04 -23.08 7.45
C LEU A 196 -18.85 -22.32 6.85
N VAL A 197 -18.95 -21.98 5.56
CA VAL A 197 -17.97 -21.16 4.82
C VAL A 197 -18.74 -20.09 4.04
N THR A 198 -18.22 -18.90 4.00
CA THR A 198 -18.81 -17.77 3.26
C THR A 198 -18.54 -17.88 1.77
N LYS A 199 -19.47 -17.38 0.94
CA LYS A 199 -19.41 -17.49 -0.52
C LYS A 199 -18.25 -16.69 -1.16
N ASP A 200 -17.70 -15.73 -0.46
CA ASP A 200 -16.58 -14.91 -0.90
C ASP A 200 -15.30 -15.72 -1.22
N ILE A 201 -15.19 -16.94 -0.66
CA ILE A 201 -14.09 -17.88 -1.01
C ILE A 201 -14.06 -18.25 -2.48
N GLU A 202 -15.19 -18.15 -3.20
CA GLU A 202 -15.27 -18.45 -4.64
C GLU A 202 -14.72 -17.31 -5.50
N THR A 203 -14.47 -16.13 -4.91
CA THR A 203 -13.97 -14.95 -5.63
C THR A 203 -12.49 -14.75 -5.39
N THR A 204 -11.78 -14.32 -6.43
CA THR A 204 -10.34 -13.99 -6.35
C THR A 204 -10.09 -12.51 -6.12
N ASP A 205 -11.15 -11.68 -6.11
CA ASP A 205 -11.02 -10.23 -6.20
C ASP A 205 -10.51 -9.59 -4.90
N ILE A 206 -10.83 -10.21 -3.75
CA ILE A 206 -10.49 -9.66 -2.43
C ILE A 206 -9.10 -10.08 -1.98
N ILE A 207 -8.77 -11.39 -2.11
CA ILE A 207 -7.54 -11.98 -1.57
C ILE A 207 -6.49 -12.23 -2.66
N GLY A 208 -6.88 -12.19 -3.95
CA GLY A 208 -5.99 -12.46 -5.08
C GLY A 208 -5.48 -13.89 -5.15
N TYR A 209 -6.21 -14.85 -4.55
CA TYR A 209 -5.92 -16.27 -4.56
C TYR A 209 -7.10 -17.09 -5.09
N ARG A 210 -6.79 -18.22 -5.73
CA ARG A 210 -7.77 -19.20 -6.14
C ARG A 210 -7.75 -20.34 -5.14
N PHE A 211 -8.93 -20.60 -4.53
CA PHE A 211 -9.12 -21.71 -3.60
C PHE A 211 -9.71 -22.92 -4.31
N HIS A 212 -9.32 -24.10 -3.88
CA HIS A 212 -9.92 -25.36 -4.32
C HIS A 212 -10.00 -26.34 -3.14
N LEU A 213 -10.99 -27.21 -3.17
CA LEU A 213 -11.18 -28.29 -2.22
C LEU A 213 -11.49 -29.56 -2.99
N THR A 214 -10.76 -30.62 -2.69
CA THR A 214 -10.94 -31.95 -3.27
C THR A 214 -11.40 -32.91 -2.18
N LEU A 215 -12.57 -33.50 -2.39
CA LEU A 215 -13.14 -34.50 -1.50
C LEU A 215 -12.83 -35.91 -2.04
N ALA A 216 -12.40 -36.82 -1.19
CA ALA A 216 -12.23 -38.22 -1.55
C ALA A 216 -13.57 -38.85 -1.86
N ARG A 217 -13.59 -39.89 -2.71
CA ARG A 217 -14.84 -40.60 -3.15
C ARG A 217 -15.63 -41.19 -2.00
N ASP A 218 -14.94 -41.63 -0.95
CA ASP A 218 -15.56 -42.21 0.27
C ASP A 218 -16.00 -41.13 1.26
N THR A 219 -15.76 -39.87 0.96
CA THR A 219 -16.02 -38.71 1.83
C THR A 219 -15.29 -38.74 3.18
N LYS A 220 -14.28 -39.60 3.36
CA LYS A 220 -13.56 -39.76 4.63
C LYS A 220 -12.25 -38.99 4.72
N SER A 221 -11.82 -38.40 3.61
CA SER A 221 -10.69 -37.50 3.58
C SER A 221 -10.90 -36.39 2.56
N TRP A 222 -10.18 -35.32 2.73
CA TRP A 222 -10.23 -34.13 1.86
C TRP A 222 -8.88 -33.42 1.85
N THR A 223 -8.65 -32.63 0.83
CA THR A 223 -7.55 -31.69 0.75
C THR A 223 -8.07 -30.34 0.26
N ALA A 224 -7.45 -29.28 0.68
CA ALA A 224 -7.70 -27.96 0.11
C ALA A 224 -6.38 -27.29 -0.27
N GLY A 225 -6.44 -26.34 -1.16
CA GLY A 225 -5.29 -25.58 -1.56
C GLY A 225 -5.66 -24.17 -1.99
N ALA A 226 -4.63 -23.33 -2.09
CA ALA A 226 -4.77 -21.99 -2.61
C ALA A 226 -3.48 -21.59 -3.35
N GLU A 227 -3.61 -21.07 -4.57
CA GLU A 227 -2.50 -20.53 -5.33
C GLU A 227 -2.78 -19.08 -5.75
N PRO A 228 -1.74 -18.21 -5.85
CA PRO A 228 -1.91 -16.82 -6.25
C PRO A 228 -2.39 -16.72 -7.70
N VAL A 229 -3.36 -15.85 -7.95
CA VAL A 229 -3.87 -15.57 -9.32
C VAL A 229 -2.77 -14.94 -10.18
N ARG A 230 -1.95 -14.07 -9.57
CA ARG A 230 -0.78 -13.43 -10.22
C ARG A 230 0.44 -13.58 -9.32
N TYR A 231 1.32 -14.52 -9.67
CA TYR A 231 2.58 -14.74 -8.95
C TYR A 231 3.43 -13.48 -8.88
N GLY A 232 3.94 -13.18 -7.68
CA GLY A 232 4.75 -11.99 -7.42
C GLY A 232 3.96 -10.65 -7.36
N ARG A 233 2.64 -10.70 -7.50
CA ARG A 233 1.75 -9.53 -7.40
C ARG A 233 0.65 -9.71 -6.36
N THR A 234 -0.06 -10.84 -6.39
CA THR A 234 -1.09 -11.15 -5.40
C THR A 234 -0.59 -12.13 -4.35
N GLY A 235 0.48 -12.85 -4.62
CA GLY A 235 1.12 -13.79 -3.70
C GLY A 235 2.36 -14.43 -4.30
N ARG A 236 3.13 -15.12 -3.47
CA ARG A 236 4.26 -15.98 -3.88
C ARG A 236 4.08 -17.41 -3.41
N LEU A 237 3.56 -17.59 -2.19
CA LEU A 237 3.36 -18.91 -1.63
C LEU A 237 2.08 -19.53 -2.18
N SER A 238 2.14 -20.81 -2.52
CA SER A 238 0.97 -21.66 -2.68
C SER A 238 0.81 -22.48 -1.41
N PHE A 239 -0.43 -22.78 -1.07
CA PHE A 239 -0.81 -23.42 0.17
C PHE A 239 -1.49 -24.76 -0.10
N PHE A 240 -1.28 -25.71 0.79
CA PHE A 240 -1.92 -27.00 0.84
C PHE A 240 -2.42 -27.27 2.26
N LEU A 241 -3.62 -27.79 2.38
CA LEU A 241 -4.24 -28.13 3.65
C LEU A 241 -4.84 -29.55 3.57
N ASP A 242 -4.60 -30.35 4.59
CA ASP A 242 -5.29 -31.61 4.86
C ASP A 242 -5.57 -31.74 6.38
N GLN A 243 -5.92 -32.92 6.83
CA GLN A 243 -6.19 -33.19 8.27
C GLN A 243 -4.94 -33.01 9.15
N THR A 244 -3.75 -32.97 8.57
CA THR A 244 -2.49 -32.80 9.31
C THR A 244 -2.09 -31.34 9.48
N GLY A 245 -2.70 -30.43 8.71
CA GLY A 245 -2.49 -28.98 8.83
C GLY A 245 -2.15 -28.27 7.52
N ILE A 246 -1.82 -26.98 7.63
CA ILE A 246 -1.49 -26.12 6.52
C ILE A 246 0.02 -26.19 6.24
N ARG A 247 0.38 -26.35 4.97
CA ARG A 247 1.75 -26.28 4.44
C ARG A 247 1.80 -25.26 3.33
N SER A 248 2.93 -24.56 3.18
CA SER A 248 3.11 -23.58 2.10
C SER A 248 4.51 -23.67 1.52
N ALA A 249 4.63 -23.34 0.23
CA ALA A 249 5.91 -23.22 -0.45
C ALA A 249 5.80 -22.25 -1.62
N ASP A 250 6.93 -21.65 -1.97
CA ASP A 250 7.07 -20.91 -3.24
C ASP A 250 7.33 -21.91 -4.37
N VAL A 251 6.28 -22.16 -5.16
CA VAL A 251 6.28 -23.08 -6.31
C VAL A 251 5.98 -22.32 -7.62
N GLY A 252 6.26 -21.00 -7.63
CA GLY A 252 6.07 -20.16 -8.82
C GLY A 252 4.60 -19.97 -9.20
N GLY A 253 3.70 -19.92 -8.20
CA GLY A 253 2.27 -19.70 -8.41
C GLY A 253 1.49 -20.93 -8.91
N LYS A 254 2.11 -22.11 -8.94
CA LYS A 254 1.45 -23.37 -9.27
C LYS A 254 0.80 -23.96 -8.02
N PRO A 255 -0.21 -24.85 -8.15
CA PRO A 255 -0.72 -25.60 -7.00
C PRO A 255 0.40 -26.35 -6.26
N LEU A 256 0.38 -26.30 -4.93
CA LEU A 256 1.29 -27.07 -4.11
C LEU A 256 0.75 -28.52 -4.00
N ILE A 257 1.45 -29.45 -4.64
CA ILE A 257 1.14 -30.87 -4.60
C ILE A 257 2.15 -31.53 -3.69
N LEU A 258 1.67 -32.19 -2.65
CA LEU A 258 2.52 -32.99 -1.77
C LEU A 258 2.54 -34.45 -2.25
N PRO A 259 3.70 -35.11 -2.19
CA PRO A 259 3.76 -36.56 -2.45
C PRO A 259 2.80 -37.27 -1.50
N ALA A 260 2.04 -38.25 -2.03
CA ALA A 260 1.30 -39.15 -1.15
C ALA A 260 2.27 -39.82 -0.19
N GLU A 261 1.99 -39.74 1.11
CA GLU A 261 2.74 -40.51 2.11
C GLU A 261 2.56 -41.98 1.79
N LYS A 262 3.68 -42.70 1.67
CA LYS A 262 3.70 -44.15 1.38
C LYS A 262 3.35 -44.94 2.62
#